data_1a88713ed4361f80a6b703a33e3aacf9
#
_entry.id   1a88713ed4361f80a6b703a33e3aacf9
#
_cell.length_a   1.000
_cell.length_b   1.000
_cell.length_c   1.000
_cell.angle_alpha   90.00
_cell.angle_beta   90.00
_cell.angle_gamma   90.00
#
_symmetry.space_group_name_H-M   'P 1'
#
loop_
_entity.id
_entity.type
_entity.pdbx_description
1 polymer ?
#
loop_
_entity_poly.entity_id
_entity_poly.type
_entity_poly.pdbx_seq_one_letter_code
_entity_poly.pdbx_strand_id
1 'polypeptide(L)'
;MQDIDKFANKVYSWLGKSAKRHGELKELMDSFQITRLEVLQIHHIRWLSRGKVMERLVKLMPALLRDWELGEKKMYELATLFQVQFCIHLLADVLIELNKLNQKFQEDHVDITSIGTTLDVTISLLHKRFLRGTFGAGTMHMSSFLSKTQQGTLEFADCIGMIHVHALRFERLPKSQRSGTLDDCIMLGKSFVMKVIDFLNARFTDLPIFNAAKFFSPCNYYEDMDDIDSQTRRWLERLCEKFSVGDSPIVDNVKCFGEMDEFTCTIYRSYPKKHMFGAWDLCGAEHEWFEGFPCLMQLWQIILVIPASTAVCERGFSKLSRIKNDDRSRLSLETLDMLMFLSLSAPHALNEVDWNGIYDVWKQTKARKPLPLGK
;
A
#
# COMPACT_ATOMS: atom_id res chain seq x y z
N MET A 1 -6.65 5.84 -18.65
CA MET A 1 -5.51 5.17 -18.00
C MET A 1 -4.60 4.41 -18.95
N GLN A 2 -5.13 3.55 -19.81
CA GLN A 2 -4.28 2.75 -20.74
C GLN A 2 -3.34 3.61 -21.61
N ASP A 3 -3.75 4.78 -22.04
CA ASP A 3 -2.92 5.66 -22.88
C ASP A 3 -1.79 6.33 -22.09
N ILE A 4 -2.00 6.59 -20.80
CA ILE A 4 -0.94 7.10 -19.91
C ILE A 4 0.07 5.99 -19.61
N ASP A 5 -0.39 4.76 -19.39
CA ASP A 5 0.50 3.60 -19.21
C ASP A 5 1.36 3.39 -20.48
N LYS A 6 0.74 3.52 -21.67
CA LYS A 6 1.46 3.46 -22.96
C LYS A 6 2.49 4.58 -23.09
N PHE A 7 2.13 5.80 -22.69
CA PHE A 7 3.05 6.94 -22.71
C PHE A 7 4.25 6.67 -21.78
N ALA A 8 4.02 6.28 -20.53
CA ALA A 8 5.09 6.00 -19.57
C ALA A 8 6.02 4.87 -20.04
N ASN A 9 5.46 3.78 -20.59
CA ASN A 9 6.26 2.68 -21.15
C ASN A 9 7.04 3.12 -22.40
N LYS A 10 6.49 4.06 -23.20
CA LYS A 10 7.19 4.63 -24.33
C LYS A 10 8.39 5.48 -23.89
N VAL A 11 8.25 6.25 -22.80
CA VAL A 11 9.36 7.01 -22.20
C VAL A 11 10.45 6.06 -21.71
N TYR A 12 10.07 5.00 -20.97
CA TYR A 12 11.00 3.98 -20.51
C TYR A 12 11.76 3.31 -21.66
N SER A 13 11.02 2.87 -22.68
CA SER A 13 11.62 2.19 -23.85
C SER A 13 12.49 3.13 -24.69
N TRP A 14 12.15 4.41 -24.75
CA TRP A 14 12.92 5.42 -25.46
C TRP A 14 14.29 5.64 -24.81
N LEU A 15 14.34 5.73 -23.47
CA LEU A 15 15.59 5.81 -22.73
C LEU A 15 16.39 4.51 -22.81
N GLY A 16 15.77 3.36 -22.58
CA GLY A 16 16.45 2.06 -22.53
C GLY A 16 17.18 1.66 -23.81
N LYS A 17 16.92 2.35 -24.94
CA LYS A 17 17.54 2.08 -26.23
C LYS A 17 18.89 2.77 -26.46
N SER A 18 19.33 3.68 -25.57
CA SER A 18 20.53 4.48 -25.82
C SER A 18 21.22 4.95 -24.54
N ALA A 19 22.43 4.49 -24.33
CA ALA A 19 23.30 5.00 -23.26
C ALA A 19 23.59 6.51 -23.39
N LYS A 20 23.66 7.02 -24.65
CA LYS A 20 23.85 8.45 -24.92
C LYS A 20 22.69 9.28 -24.35
N ARG A 21 21.42 8.88 -24.61
CA ARG A 21 20.23 9.56 -24.08
C ARG A 21 20.21 9.57 -22.53
N HIS A 22 20.69 8.49 -21.91
CA HIS A 22 20.83 8.46 -20.44
C HIS A 22 21.83 9.51 -19.93
N GLY A 23 22.95 9.71 -20.64
CA GLY A 23 23.93 10.74 -20.31
C GLY A 23 23.36 12.14 -20.47
N GLU A 24 22.76 12.43 -21.63
CA GLU A 24 22.14 13.72 -21.94
C GLU A 24 21.02 14.07 -20.94
N LEU A 25 20.18 13.11 -20.59
CA LEU A 25 19.12 13.32 -19.60
C LEU A 25 19.70 13.60 -18.19
N LYS A 26 20.81 12.96 -17.80
CA LYS A 26 21.49 13.25 -16.52
C LYS A 26 22.03 14.67 -16.46
N GLU A 27 22.63 15.17 -17.53
CA GLU A 27 23.12 16.55 -17.64
C GLU A 27 21.96 17.54 -17.52
N LEU A 28 20.82 17.26 -18.17
CA LEU A 28 19.62 18.07 -18.06
C LEU A 28 19.00 18.02 -16.66
N MET A 29 18.97 16.85 -16.00
CA MET A 29 18.53 16.75 -14.61
C MET A 29 19.38 17.65 -13.68
N ASP A 30 20.70 17.62 -13.86
CA ASP A 30 21.60 18.49 -13.09
C ASP A 30 21.30 19.96 -13.36
N SER A 31 21.04 20.35 -14.62
CA SER A 31 20.70 21.74 -14.99
C SER A 31 19.36 22.22 -14.41
N PHE A 32 18.41 21.34 -14.15
CA PHE A 32 17.15 21.66 -13.49
C PHE A 32 17.16 21.36 -11.97
N GLN A 33 18.32 21.06 -11.39
CA GLN A 33 18.49 20.68 -9.97
C GLN A 33 17.58 19.50 -9.56
N ILE A 34 17.30 18.61 -10.48
CA ILE A 34 16.52 17.41 -10.25
C ILE A 34 17.46 16.32 -9.72
N THR A 35 17.11 15.71 -8.58
CA THR A 35 17.83 14.52 -8.09
C THR A 35 17.89 13.47 -9.20
N ARG A 36 19.08 12.90 -9.45
CA ARG A 36 19.27 11.87 -10.47
C ARG A 36 18.36 10.67 -10.19
N LEU A 37 17.31 10.54 -10.97
CA LEU A 37 16.30 9.50 -10.89
C LEU A 37 16.30 8.69 -12.18
N GLU A 38 16.15 7.38 -12.04
CA GLU A 38 15.92 6.51 -13.21
C GLU A 38 14.44 6.48 -13.56
N VAL A 39 14.11 6.45 -14.85
CA VAL A 39 12.75 6.19 -15.31
C VAL A 39 12.40 4.74 -15.00
N LEU A 40 11.26 4.53 -14.39
CA LEU A 40 10.78 3.20 -14.01
C LEU A 40 9.84 2.65 -15.08
N GLN A 41 9.91 1.34 -15.27
CA GLN A 41 8.94 0.61 -16.10
C GLN A 41 7.65 0.38 -15.31
N ILE A 42 6.51 0.52 -16.00
CA ILE A 42 5.23 0.10 -15.44
C ILE A 42 5.12 -1.42 -15.56
N HIS A 43 5.08 -2.09 -14.41
CA HIS A 43 4.73 -3.49 -14.33
C HIS A 43 3.21 -3.62 -14.13
N HIS A 44 2.51 -4.28 -15.06
CA HIS A 44 1.05 -4.38 -15.07
C HIS A 44 0.44 -5.01 -13.81
N ILE A 45 1.23 -5.76 -13.05
CA ILE A 45 0.78 -6.55 -11.90
C ILE A 45 0.78 -5.76 -10.58
N ARG A 46 1.50 -4.62 -10.49
CA ARG A 46 1.67 -3.90 -9.22
C ARG A 46 1.23 -2.44 -9.30
N TRP A 47 0.10 -2.12 -8.71
CA TRP A 47 -0.42 -0.74 -8.60
C TRP A 47 0.59 0.22 -7.95
N LEU A 48 1.33 -0.24 -6.95
CA LEU A 48 2.39 0.51 -6.26
C LEU A 48 3.47 1.04 -7.22
N SER A 49 3.81 0.27 -8.25
CA SER A 49 4.81 0.69 -9.22
C SER A 49 4.34 1.89 -10.05
N ARG A 50 3.03 1.95 -10.38
CA ARG A 50 2.46 3.07 -11.15
C ARG A 50 2.56 4.40 -10.43
N GLY A 51 2.27 4.45 -9.12
CA GLY A 51 2.38 5.69 -8.35
C GLY A 51 3.80 6.27 -8.39
N LYS A 52 4.80 5.41 -8.15
CA LYS A 52 6.21 5.80 -8.24
C LYS A 52 6.62 6.24 -9.65
N VAL A 53 6.09 5.58 -10.71
CA VAL A 53 6.35 5.96 -12.11
C VAL A 53 5.78 7.34 -12.39
N MET A 54 4.52 7.61 -12.01
CA MET A 54 3.89 8.90 -12.24
C MET A 54 4.60 10.03 -11.49
N GLU A 55 4.92 9.82 -10.23
CA GLU A 55 5.69 10.79 -9.43
C GLU A 55 7.05 11.10 -10.06
N ARG A 56 7.77 10.06 -10.54
CA ARG A 56 9.04 10.27 -11.24
C ARG A 56 8.87 11.00 -12.57
N LEU A 57 7.82 10.69 -13.34
CA LEU A 57 7.54 11.41 -14.58
C LEU A 57 7.28 12.88 -14.33
N VAL A 58 6.51 13.23 -13.27
CA VAL A 58 6.31 14.63 -12.88
C VAL A 58 7.65 15.30 -12.58
N LYS A 59 8.52 14.67 -11.78
CA LYS A 59 9.82 15.22 -11.40
C LYS A 59 10.77 15.36 -12.58
N LEU A 60 10.76 14.42 -13.51
CA LEU A 60 11.65 14.41 -14.68
C LEU A 60 11.12 15.25 -15.85
N MET A 61 9.88 15.69 -15.81
CA MET A 61 9.21 16.36 -16.93
C MET A 61 9.98 17.59 -17.46
N PRO A 62 10.57 18.47 -16.60
CA PRO A 62 11.36 19.59 -17.09
C PRO A 62 12.52 19.16 -18.01
N ALA A 63 13.30 18.20 -17.57
CA ALA A 63 14.44 17.68 -18.33
C ALA A 63 14.00 16.94 -19.59
N LEU A 64 12.93 16.12 -19.50
CA LEU A 64 12.37 15.38 -20.62
C LEU A 64 11.80 16.28 -21.72
N LEU A 65 11.07 17.33 -21.34
CA LEU A 65 10.51 18.29 -22.30
C LEU A 65 11.63 19.04 -23.02
N ARG A 66 12.69 19.43 -22.31
CA ARG A 66 13.82 20.14 -22.91
C ARG A 66 14.55 19.25 -23.92
N ASP A 67 14.80 18.00 -23.57
CA ASP A 67 15.47 17.03 -24.45
C ASP A 67 14.62 16.74 -25.71
N TRP A 68 13.34 16.50 -25.52
CA TRP A 68 12.45 16.18 -26.66
C TRP A 68 12.11 17.35 -27.58
N GLU A 69 12.15 18.58 -27.05
CA GLU A 69 12.00 19.79 -27.86
C GLU A 69 13.08 19.88 -28.93
N LEU A 70 14.31 19.45 -28.58
CA LEU A 70 15.46 19.52 -29.45
C LEU A 70 15.60 18.32 -30.42
N GLY A 71 15.17 17.13 -30.01
CA GLY A 71 15.50 15.91 -30.75
C GLY A 71 14.32 14.95 -31.05
N GLU A 72 13.22 14.99 -30.29
CA GLU A 72 12.17 13.94 -30.36
C GLU A 72 10.77 14.51 -30.47
N LYS A 73 10.48 15.16 -31.60
CA LYS A 73 9.22 15.87 -31.85
C LYS A 73 7.96 15.11 -31.47
N LYS A 74 7.88 13.79 -31.77
CA LYS A 74 6.70 12.98 -31.44
C LYS A 74 6.50 12.78 -29.93
N MET A 75 7.61 12.69 -29.17
CA MET A 75 7.53 12.59 -27.70
C MET A 75 7.15 13.92 -27.10
N TYR A 76 7.73 15.01 -27.61
CA TYR A 76 7.40 16.37 -27.20
C TYR A 76 5.92 16.69 -27.45
N GLU A 77 5.40 16.36 -28.63
CA GLU A 77 4.00 16.58 -29.00
C GLU A 77 3.03 15.82 -28.08
N LEU A 78 3.36 14.59 -27.66
CA LEU A 78 2.56 13.83 -26.72
C LEU A 78 2.67 14.39 -25.30
N ALA A 79 3.87 14.73 -24.86
CA ALA A 79 4.11 15.24 -23.52
C ALA A 79 3.50 16.63 -23.29
N THR A 80 3.40 17.47 -24.33
CA THR A 80 2.78 18.79 -24.25
C THR A 80 1.25 18.77 -24.44
N LEU A 81 0.63 17.58 -24.58
CA LEU A 81 -0.83 17.49 -24.49
C LEU A 81 -1.30 17.76 -23.06
N PHE A 82 -2.22 18.72 -22.89
CA PHE A 82 -2.75 19.09 -21.58
C PHE A 82 -3.33 17.89 -20.84
N GLN A 83 -4.08 17.04 -21.55
CA GLN A 83 -4.70 15.84 -21.00
C GLN A 83 -3.66 14.86 -20.45
N VAL A 84 -2.51 14.71 -21.12
CA VAL A 84 -1.42 13.83 -20.68
C VAL A 84 -0.79 14.37 -19.40
N GLN A 85 -0.45 15.65 -19.36
CA GLN A 85 0.09 16.30 -18.17
C GLN A 85 -0.89 16.23 -17.00
N PHE A 86 -2.15 16.60 -17.24
CA PHE A 86 -3.21 16.52 -16.24
C PHE A 86 -3.33 15.11 -15.63
N CYS A 87 -3.39 14.08 -16.47
CA CYS A 87 -3.52 12.70 -16.01
C CYS A 87 -2.29 12.24 -15.23
N ILE A 88 -1.08 12.59 -15.64
CA ILE A 88 0.14 12.22 -14.92
C ILE A 88 0.14 12.83 -13.50
N HIS A 89 -0.18 14.11 -13.37
CA HIS A 89 -0.24 14.81 -12.08
C HIS A 89 -1.38 14.29 -11.20
N LEU A 90 -2.55 14.04 -11.78
CA LEU A 90 -3.69 13.43 -11.07
C LEU A 90 -3.34 12.05 -10.53
N LEU A 91 -2.79 11.19 -11.38
CA LEU A 91 -2.42 9.83 -10.99
C LEU A 91 -1.29 9.83 -9.94
N ALA A 92 -0.33 10.75 -10.03
CA ALA A 92 0.70 10.88 -9.02
C ALA A 92 0.09 11.12 -7.63
N ASP A 93 -0.85 12.08 -7.50
CA ASP A 93 -1.46 12.41 -6.21
C ASP A 93 -2.46 11.34 -5.73
N VAL A 94 -3.32 10.80 -6.60
CA VAL A 94 -4.29 9.77 -6.21
C VAL A 94 -3.60 8.48 -5.79
N LEU A 95 -2.56 8.06 -6.55
CA LEU A 95 -1.84 6.82 -6.25
C LEU A 95 -0.96 6.92 -5.01
N ILE A 96 -0.54 8.12 -4.58
CA ILE A 96 0.12 8.31 -3.28
C ILE A 96 -0.81 7.87 -2.14
N GLU A 97 -2.08 8.30 -2.16
CA GLU A 97 -3.02 7.93 -1.10
C GLU A 97 -3.35 6.43 -1.13
N LEU A 98 -3.55 5.86 -2.31
CA LEU A 98 -3.76 4.42 -2.45
C LEU A 98 -2.53 3.59 -2.05
N ASN A 99 -1.33 4.12 -2.27
CA ASN A 99 -0.09 3.46 -1.84
C ASN A 99 0.05 3.42 -0.31
N LYS A 100 -0.36 4.47 0.40
CA LYS A 100 -0.40 4.48 1.87
C LYS A 100 -1.34 3.40 2.40
N LEU A 101 -2.55 3.30 1.83
CA LEU A 101 -3.51 2.25 2.17
C LEU A 101 -2.92 0.87 1.90
N ASN A 102 -2.32 0.65 0.74
CA ASN A 102 -1.75 -0.64 0.37
C ASN A 102 -0.53 -1.01 1.23
N GLN A 103 0.30 -0.04 1.63
CA GLN A 103 1.42 -0.28 2.56
C GLN A 103 0.91 -0.82 3.90
N LYS A 104 -0.22 -0.31 4.39
CA LYS A 104 -0.84 -0.81 5.62
C LYS A 104 -1.20 -2.30 5.52
N PHE A 105 -1.70 -2.76 4.37
CA PHE A 105 -1.97 -4.19 4.12
C PHE A 105 -0.72 -5.05 3.92
N GLN A 106 0.44 -4.43 3.74
CA GLN A 106 1.72 -5.14 3.55
C GLN A 106 2.53 -5.28 4.84
N GLU A 107 2.06 -4.74 5.95
CA GLU A 107 2.67 -4.95 7.27
C GLU A 107 2.63 -6.45 7.64
N ASP A 108 3.60 -6.91 8.43
CA ASP A 108 3.68 -8.32 8.83
C ASP A 108 2.53 -8.73 9.75
N HIS A 109 2.10 -7.81 10.61
CA HIS A 109 0.97 -7.97 11.51
C HIS A 109 -0.03 -6.85 11.26
N VAL A 110 -0.97 -7.10 10.34
CA VAL A 110 -2.01 -6.13 10.02
C VAL A 110 -3.06 -6.13 11.12
N ASP A 111 -3.12 -5.03 11.86
CA ASP A 111 -4.21 -4.81 12.81
C ASP A 111 -5.51 -4.52 12.04
N ILE A 112 -6.43 -5.50 12.02
CA ILE A 112 -7.70 -5.39 11.31
C ILE A 112 -8.56 -4.23 11.82
N THR A 113 -8.42 -3.84 13.09
CA THR A 113 -9.17 -2.72 13.68
C THR A 113 -8.75 -1.38 13.11
N SER A 114 -7.52 -1.27 12.59
CA SER A 114 -6.98 -0.06 11.96
C SER A 114 -7.35 0.08 10.47
N ILE A 115 -7.77 -1.01 9.82
CA ILE A 115 -8.08 -1.03 8.39
C ILE A 115 -9.22 -0.07 8.07
N GLY A 116 -10.32 -0.14 8.83
CA GLY A 116 -11.48 0.71 8.64
C GLY A 116 -11.13 2.18 8.72
N THR A 117 -10.43 2.58 9.76
CA THR A 117 -9.99 3.95 9.95
C THR A 117 -9.08 4.44 8.81
N THR A 118 -8.14 3.58 8.37
CA THR A 118 -7.23 3.93 7.26
C THR A 118 -7.99 4.10 5.94
N LEU A 119 -8.97 3.23 5.67
CA LEU A 119 -9.82 3.32 4.49
C LEU A 119 -10.69 4.58 4.51
N ASP A 120 -11.35 4.87 5.64
CA ASP A 120 -12.19 6.05 5.82
C ASP A 120 -11.38 7.34 5.64
N VAL A 121 -10.17 7.41 6.19
CA VAL A 121 -9.25 8.53 5.98
C VAL A 121 -8.87 8.66 4.51
N THR A 122 -8.53 7.56 3.83
CA THR A 122 -8.18 7.58 2.41
C THR A 122 -9.32 8.10 1.56
N ILE A 123 -10.53 7.57 1.75
CA ILE A 123 -11.75 8.00 1.04
C ILE A 123 -12.05 9.48 1.32
N SER A 124 -11.98 9.90 2.59
CA SER A 124 -12.22 11.29 3.01
C SER A 124 -11.21 12.26 2.37
N LEU A 125 -9.93 11.88 2.27
CA LEU A 125 -8.92 12.68 1.60
C LEU A 125 -9.17 12.78 0.10
N LEU A 126 -9.55 11.69 -0.56
CA LEU A 126 -9.92 11.69 -1.98
C LEU A 126 -11.13 12.59 -2.24
N HIS A 127 -12.18 12.51 -1.41
CA HIS A 127 -13.32 13.41 -1.46
C HIS A 127 -12.93 14.87 -1.28
N LYS A 128 -12.16 15.17 -0.24
CA LYS A 128 -11.74 16.54 0.11
C LYS A 128 -10.92 17.18 -1.01
N ARG A 129 -9.98 16.41 -1.59
CA ARG A 129 -8.99 16.95 -2.54
C ARG A 129 -9.50 17.03 -3.98
N PHE A 130 -10.41 16.15 -4.37
CA PHE A 130 -10.80 16.03 -5.78
C PHE A 130 -12.29 16.18 -6.06
N LEU A 131 -13.18 15.98 -5.09
CA LEU A 131 -14.63 16.01 -5.32
C LEU A 131 -15.29 17.21 -4.67
N ARG A 132 -14.76 17.71 -3.55
CA ARG A 132 -15.29 18.87 -2.82
C ARG A 132 -14.40 20.09 -3.01
N GLY A 133 -15.02 21.26 -3.22
CA GLY A 133 -14.29 22.52 -3.39
C GLY A 133 -13.45 22.58 -4.67
N THR A 134 -12.29 23.24 -4.59
CA THR A 134 -11.37 23.40 -5.71
C THR A 134 -10.64 22.08 -5.98
N PHE A 135 -10.74 21.58 -7.21
CA PHE A 135 -10.11 20.35 -7.65
C PHE A 135 -8.59 20.39 -7.45
N GLY A 136 -8.04 19.37 -6.81
CA GLY A 136 -6.61 19.26 -6.53
C GLY A 136 -6.13 20.12 -5.37
N ALA A 137 -7.00 20.82 -4.63
CA ALA A 137 -6.58 21.63 -3.49
C ALA A 137 -5.92 20.78 -2.39
N GLY A 138 -4.77 21.23 -1.92
CA GLY A 138 -3.99 20.53 -0.88
C GLY A 138 -3.29 19.25 -1.38
N THR A 139 -3.18 19.05 -2.70
CA THR A 139 -2.33 18.03 -3.31
C THR A 139 -0.96 18.59 -3.67
N MET A 140 0.04 17.72 -3.81
CA MET A 140 1.40 18.13 -4.13
C MET A 140 1.57 18.45 -5.62
N HIS A 141 1.12 17.57 -6.48
CA HIS A 141 1.38 17.66 -7.93
C HIS A 141 0.28 18.39 -8.69
N MET A 142 -1.00 18.03 -8.45
CA MET A 142 -2.11 18.63 -9.17
C MET A 142 -2.30 20.10 -8.84
N SER A 143 -2.18 20.50 -7.57
CA SER A 143 -2.28 21.91 -7.16
C SER A 143 -1.19 22.76 -7.85
N SER A 144 0.06 22.27 -7.84
CA SER A 144 1.18 22.93 -8.51
C SER A 144 0.98 22.99 -10.04
N PHE A 145 0.49 21.90 -10.65
CA PHE A 145 0.22 21.86 -12.08
C PHE A 145 -0.85 22.89 -12.49
N LEU A 146 -1.99 22.89 -11.80
CA LEU A 146 -3.09 23.80 -12.12
C LEU A 146 -2.70 25.27 -11.93
N SER A 147 -1.91 25.60 -10.89
CA SER A 147 -1.42 26.97 -10.68
C SER A 147 -0.46 27.43 -11.78
N LYS A 148 0.41 26.56 -12.24
CA LYS A 148 1.39 26.86 -13.30
C LYS A 148 0.80 26.94 -14.70
N THR A 149 -0.36 26.28 -14.93
CA THR A 149 -0.94 26.15 -16.27
C THR A 149 -2.10 27.11 -16.55
N GLN A 150 -2.38 28.08 -15.66
CA GLN A 150 -3.45 29.07 -15.85
C GLN A 150 -3.34 29.85 -17.17
N GLN A 151 -2.12 30.00 -17.72
CA GLN A 151 -1.84 30.67 -18.99
C GLN A 151 -1.69 29.68 -20.18
N GLY A 152 -2.01 28.39 -20.00
CA GLY A 152 -1.86 27.39 -21.07
C GLY A 152 -0.43 26.97 -21.35
N THR A 153 0.50 27.24 -20.44
CA THR A 153 1.93 26.90 -20.56
C THR A 153 2.44 26.14 -19.35
N LEU A 154 3.53 25.38 -19.54
CA LEU A 154 4.36 24.85 -18.47
C LEU A 154 5.68 25.62 -18.46
N GLU A 155 6.03 26.14 -17.30
CA GLU A 155 7.26 26.90 -17.10
C GLU A 155 8.14 26.23 -16.07
N PHE A 156 9.42 26.08 -16.40
CA PHE A 156 10.46 25.53 -15.53
C PHE A 156 11.69 26.43 -15.56
N ALA A 157 12.25 26.71 -14.41
CA ALA A 157 13.52 27.41 -14.32
C ALA A 157 14.68 26.40 -14.17
N ASP A 158 15.78 26.64 -14.90
CA ASP A 158 17.02 25.88 -14.72
C ASP A 158 17.90 26.48 -13.61
N CYS A 159 19.07 25.87 -13.35
CA CYS A 159 19.98 26.30 -12.28
C CYS A 159 20.60 27.69 -12.48
N ILE A 160 20.57 28.24 -13.68
CA ILE A 160 21.06 29.61 -14.01
C ILE A 160 19.90 30.61 -14.08
N GLY A 161 18.66 30.18 -13.77
CA GLY A 161 17.49 31.03 -13.75
C GLY A 161 16.88 31.29 -15.12
N MET A 162 17.28 30.57 -16.16
CA MET A 162 16.64 30.62 -17.47
C MET A 162 15.28 29.93 -17.40
N ILE A 163 14.23 30.61 -17.85
CA ILE A 163 12.87 30.07 -17.88
C ILE A 163 12.63 29.37 -19.21
N HIS A 164 12.29 28.10 -19.13
CA HIS A 164 11.87 27.27 -20.27
C HIS A 164 10.36 27.19 -20.29
N VAL A 165 9.74 27.65 -21.39
CA VAL A 165 8.28 27.74 -21.54
C VAL A 165 7.82 26.76 -22.60
N HIS A 166 6.92 25.87 -22.23
CA HIS A 166 6.34 24.87 -23.13
C HIS A 166 4.83 25.09 -23.25
N ALA A 167 4.36 25.42 -24.45
CA ALA A 167 2.93 25.59 -24.70
C ALA A 167 2.19 24.25 -24.60
N LEU A 168 1.15 24.22 -23.78
CA LEU A 168 0.25 23.07 -23.66
C LEU A 168 -0.84 23.13 -24.72
N ARG A 169 -1.16 21.98 -25.28
CA ARG A 169 -2.16 21.83 -26.34
C ARG A 169 -3.26 20.89 -25.88
N PHE A 170 -4.50 21.22 -26.20
CA PHE A 170 -5.60 20.30 -26.06
C PHE A 170 -5.71 19.43 -27.32
N GLU A 171 -5.93 18.14 -27.15
CA GLU A 171 -6.22 17.26 -28.27
C GLU A 171 -7.59 17.66 -28.86
N ARG A 172 -7.60 17.96 -30.17
CA ARG A 172 -8.86 18.25 -30.88
C ARG A 172 -9.55 16.91 -31.13
N LEU A 173 -10.58 16.64 -30.35
CA LEU A 173 -11.49 15.53 -30.62
C LEU A 173 -12.27 15.79 -31.91
N PRO A 174 -12.71 14.74 -32.67
CA PRO A 174 -13.58 14.89 -33.82
C PRO A 174 -14.79 15.75 -33.48
N LYS A 175 -15.34 16.47 -34.49
CA LYS A 175 -16.43 17.44 -34.32
C LYS A 175 -17.68 16.94 -33.57
N SER A 176 -17.82 15.63 -33.40
CA SER A 176 -18.88 14.97 -32.62
C SER A 176 -18.60 14.85 -31.12
N GLN A 177 -17.39 15.16 -30.68
CA GLN A 177 -16.98 15.14 -29.26
C GLN A 177 -16.44 16.53 -28.91
N ARG A 178 -16.81 17.02 -27.72
CA ARG A 178 -16.43 18.36 -27.21
C ARG A 178 -14.91 18.55 -27.27
N SER A 179 -14.48 19.76 -27.64
CA SER A 179 -13.05 20.12 -27.53
C SER A 179 -12.60 19.95 -26.08
N GLY A 180 -11.49 19.22 -25.84
CA GLY A 180 -10.97 18.99 -24.50
C GLY A 180 -10.62 20.33 -23.85
N THR A 181 -11.40 20.72 -22.86
CA THR A 181 -11.18 21.92 -22.05
C THR A 181 -10.61 21.51 -20.69
N LEU A 182 -10.16 22.47 -19.91
CA LEU A 182 -9.78 22.24 -18.52
C LEU A 182 -10.95 21.63 -17.72
N ASP A 183 -12.16 22.13 -17.94
CA ASP A 183 -13.37 21.64 -17.26
C ASP A 183 -13.67 20.17 -17.62
N ASP A 184 -13.50 19.80 -18.89
CA ASP A 184 -13.65 18.40 -19.32
C ASP A 184 -12.61 17.49 -18.64
N CYS A 185 -11.36 17.95 -18.50
CA CYS A 185 -10.32 17.22 -17.77
C CYS A 185 -10.65 17.09 -16.28
N ILE A 186 -11.15 18.14 -15.65
CA ILE A 186 -11.58 18.11 -14.24
C ILE A 186 -12.78 17.16 -14.07
N MET A 187 -13.76 17.19 -14.96
CA MET A 187 -14.90 16.26 -14.93
C MET A 187 -14.44 14.79 -15.07
N LEU A 188 -13.52 14.53 -15.99
CA LEU A 188 -12.90 13.21 -16.14
C LEU A 188 -12.16 12.78 -14.87
N GLY A 189 -11.38 13.68 -14.28
CA GLY A 189 -10.66 13.46 -13.04
C GLY A 189 -11.59 13.13 -11.88
N LYS A 190 -12.67 13.89 -11.70
CA LYS A 190 -13.71 13.63 -10.69
C LYS A 190 -14.37 12.26 -10.90
N SER A 191 -14.76 11.95 -12.14
CA SER A 191 -15.35 10.65 -12.47
C SER A 191 -14.40 9.49 -12.19
N PHE A 192 -13.10 9.66 -12.47
CA PHE A 192 -12.09 8.67 -12.15
C PHE A 192 -11.97 8.46 -10.64
N VAL A 193 -11.87 9.54 -9.85
CA VAL A 193 -11.75 9.44 -8.39
C VAL A 193 -12.99 8.82 -7.76
N MET A 194 -14.20 9.16 -8.25
CA MET A 194 -15.45 8.52 -7.80
C MET A 194 -15.40 7.01 -8.03
N LYS A 195 -15.02 6.56 -9.23
CA LYS A 195 -14.89 5.12 -9.51
C LYS A 195 -13.86 4.42 -8.61
N VAL A 196 -12.78 5.12 -8.25
CA VAL A 196 -11.80 4.59 -7.27
C VAL A 196 -12.46 4.40 -5.91
N ILE A 197 -13.22 5.38 -5.44
CA ILE A 197 -13.94 5.31 -4.16
C ILE A 197 -14.99 4.20 -4.19
N ASP A 198 -15.79 4.11 -5.25
CA ASP A 198 -16.78 3.05 -5.42
C ASP A 198 -16.13 1.65 -5.40
N PHE A 199 -14.99 1.52 -6.08
CA PHE A 199 -14.21 0.28 -6.06
C PHE A 199 -13.69 -0.06 -4.66
N LEU A 200 -13.18 0.92 -3.91
CA LEU A 200 -12.73 0.71 -2.53
C LEU A 200 -13.90 0.24 -1.65
N ASN A 201 -15.04 0.93 -1.71
CA ASN A 201 -16.24 0.56 -0.94
C ASN A 201 -16.73 -0.85 -1.30
N ALA A 202 -16.77 -1.20 -2.59
CA ALA A 202 -17.19 -2.51 -3.05
C ALA A 202 -16.19 -3.63 -2.67
N ARG A 203 -14.90 -3.30 -2.52
CA ARG A 203 -13.86 -4.29 -2.17
C ARG A 203 -13.86 -4.65 -0.68
N PHE A 204 -14.27 -3.73 0.19
CA PHE A 204 -14.22 -3.88 1.64
C PHE A 204 -15.62 -4.07 2.24
N THR A 205 -16.35 -5.09 1.78
CA THR A 205 -17.70 -5.44 2.28
C THR A 205 -17.69 -5.87 3.74
N ASP A 206 -16.60 -6.46 4.22
CA ASP A 206 -16.45 -6.94 5.61
C ASP A 206 -15.95 -5.85 6.59
N LEU A 207 -15.83 -4.61 6.12
CA LEU A 207 -15.42 -3.48 6.95
C LEU A 207 -16.21 -3.32 8.26
N PRO A 208 -17.54 -3.56 8.30
CA PRO A 208 -18.30 -3.53 9.55
C PRO A 208 -17.78 -4.51 10.61
N ILE A 209 -17.31 -5.70 10.20
CA ILE A 209 -16.73 -6.70 11.09
C ILE A 209 -15.35 -6.25 11.60
N PHE A 210 -14.52 -5.70 10.72
CA PHE A 210 -13.20 -5.16 11.11
C PHE A 210 -13.35 -4.00 12.10
N ASN A 211 -14.32 -3.11 11.90
CA ASN A 211 -14.63 -2.06 12.85
C ASN A 211 -15.17 -2.61 14.19
N ALA A 212 -15.97 -3.68 14.14
CA ALA A 212 -16.51 -4.32 15.34
C ALA A 212 -15.42 -5.03 16.17
N ALA A 213 -14.33 -5.49 15.52
CA ALA A 213 -13.17 -6.05 16.22
C ALA A 213 -12.49 -5.07 17.20
N LYS A 214 -12.80 -3.76 17.12
CA LYS A 214 -12.41 -2.74 18.11
C LYS A 214 -12.91 -3.06 19.51
N PHE A 215 -13.91 -3.93 19.65
CA PHE A 215 -14.35 -4.47 20.93
C PHE A 215 -13.21 -5.08 21.74
N PHE A 216 -12.21 -5.66 21.09
CA PHE A 216 -11.02 -6.24 21.71
C PHE A 216 -9.83 -5.27 21.81
N SER A 217 -10.05 -3.98 21.57
CA SER A 217 -9.01 -2.95 21.61
C SER A 217 -9.34 -1.90 22.65
N PRO A 218 -8.94 -2.08 23.90
CA PRO A 218 -9.31 -1.16 25.01
C PRO A 218 -8.87 0.29 24.77
N CYS A 219 -7.83 0.53 23.95
CA CYS A 219 -7.45 1.89 23.58
C CYS A 219 -8.50 2.64 22.73
N ASN A 220 -9.50 1.95 22.20
CA ASN A 220 -10.61 2.56 21.48
C ASN A 220 -11.84 2.84 22.36
N TYR A 221 -11.79 2.48 23.65
CA TYR A 221 -12.85 2.77 24.58
C TYR A 221 -12.78 4.25 24.98
N TYR A 222 -13.93 4.87 25.14
CA TYR A 222 -14.01 6.23 25.63
C TYR A 222 -13.76 6.26 27.15
N GLU A 223 -13.32 7.40 27.67
CA GLU A 223 -13.08 7.57 29.11
C GLU A 223 -14.38 7.59 29.94
N ASP A 224 -15.52 7.89 29.29
CA ASP A 224 -16.83 7.84 29.92
C ASP A 224 -17.39 6.41 29.89
N MET A 225 -17.68 5.86 31.07
CA MET A 225 -18.15 4.47 31.21
C MET A 225 -19.52 4.25 30.55
N ASP A 226 -20.43 5.24 30.57
CA ASP A 226 -21.74 5.12 29.92
C ASP A 226 -21.62 5.05 28.40
N ASP A 227 -20.66 5.77 27.82
CA ASP A 227 -20.34 5.70 26.40
C ASP A 227 -19.63 4.39 26.02
N ILE A 228 -18.79 3.83 26.90
CA ILE A 228 -18.15 2.52 26.71
C ILE A 228 -19.23 1.46 26.46
N ASP A 229 -20.23 1.38 27.34
CA ASP A 229 -21.27 0.34 27.25
C ASP A 229 -22.06 0.43 25.94
N SER A 230 -22.44 1.60 25.51
CA SER A 230 -23.22 1.77 24.28
C SER A 230 -22.45 1.39 23.02
N GLN A 231 -21.17 1.75 22.97
CA GLN A 231 -20.31 1.52 21.80
C GLN A 231 -19.80 0.07 21.72
N THR A 232 -19.35 -0.48 22.85
CA THR A 232 -18.86 -1.86 22.93
C THR A 232 -19.97 -2.85 22.67
N ARG A 233 -21.20 -2.58 23.18
CA ARG A 233 -22.39 -3.38 22.87
C ARG A 233 -22.68 -3.46 21.38
N ARG A 234 -22.62 -2.32 20.65
CA ARG A 234 -22.81 -2.29 19.19
C ARG A 234 -21.74 -3.09 18.44
N TRP A 235 -20.50 -3.04 18.91
CA TRP A 235 -19.43 -3.85 18.31
C TRP A 235 -19.66 -5.34 18.55
N LEU A 236 -20.00 -5.73 19.79
CA LEU A 236 -20.30 -7.12 20.14
C LEU A 236 -21.50 -7.65 19.36
N GLU A 237 -22.60 -6.87 19.27
CA GLU A 237 -23.77 -7.22 18.45
C GLU A 237 -23.38 -7.60 17.03
N ARG A 238 -22.56 -6.76 16.37
CA ARG A 238 -22.10 -7.04 15.01
C ARG A 238 -21.23 -8.28 14.88
N LEU A 239 -20.38 -8.54 15.85
CA LEU A 239 -19.56 -9.76 15.86
C LEU A 239 -20.45 -11.00 16.06
N CYS A 240 -21.37 -10.92 17.02
CA CYS A 240 -22.33 -12.02 17.28
C CYS A 240 -23.27 -12.27 16.07
N GLU A 241 -23.77 -11.22 15.42
CA GLU A 241 -24.55 -11.35 14.16
C GLU A 241 -23.81 -12.17 13.09
N LYS A 242 -22.48 -12.09 13.05
CA LYS A 242 -21.67 -12.83 12.07
C LYS A 242 -21.35 -14.27 12.51
N PHE A 243 -21.00 -14.47 13.78
CA PHE A 243 -20.40 -15.72 14.26
C PHE A 243 -21.32 -16.59 15.10
N SER A 244 -22.54 -16.11 15.46
CA SER A 244 -23.55 -16.85 16.22
C SER A 244 -24.71 -17.34 15.35
N VAL A 245 -24.54 -17.44 14.02
CA VAL A 245 -25.60 -17.81 13.08
C VAL A 245 -25.49 -19.28 12.68
N GLY A 246 -26.66 -19.92 12.46
CA GLY A 246 -26.79 -21.30 11.96
C GLY A 246 -27.13 -22.32 13.04
N ASP A 247 -27.30 -23.58 12.63
CA ASP A 247 -27.70 -24.69 13.51
C ASP A 247 -26.58 -25.11 14.49
N SER A 248 -25.36 -24.72 14.24
CA SER A 248 -24.18 -24.93 15.10
C SER A 248 -23.37 -23.65 15.18
N PRO A 249 -23.80 -22.68 15.96
CA PRO A 249 -23.09 -21.39 16.07
C PRO A 249 -21.70 -21.60 16.66
N ILE A 250 -20.72 -20.89 16.10
CA ILE A 250 -19.32 -20.97 16.56
C ILE A 250 -19.19 -20.37 17.96
N VAL A 251 -20.03 -19.36 18.27
CA VAL A 251 -20.01 -18.61 19.53
C VAL A 251 -21.44 -18.49 20.08
N ASP A 252 -21.57 -18.65 21.36
CA ASP A 252 -22.85 -18.48 22.08
C ASP A 252 -23.11 -16.99 22.36
N ASN A 253 -24.07 -16.42 21.64
CA ASN A 253 -24.45 -15.02 21.74
C ASN A 253 -24.84 -14.61 23.19
N VAL A 254 -25.68 -15.41 23.85
CA VAL A 254 -26.19 -15.09 25.19
C VAL A 254 -25.05 -15.02 26.20
N LYS A 255 -24.12 -15.98 26.12
CA LYS A 255 -22.96 -16.00 27.01
C LYS A 255 -21.99 -14.84 26.72
N CYS A 256 -21.75 -14.50 25.46
CA CYS A 256 -20.90 -13.35 25.11
C CYS A 256 -21.43 -12.05 25.75
N PHE A 257 -22.75 -11.82 25.69
CA PHE A 257 -23.34 -10.65 26.33
C PHE A 257 -23.32 -10.73 27.86
N GLY A 258 -23.42 -11.95 28.42
CA GLY A 258 -23.26 -12.16 29.86
C GLY A 258 -21.86 -11.86 30.38
N GLU A 259 -20.84 -12.09 29.57
CA GLU A 259 -19.44 -11.81 29.91
C GLU A 259 -19.01 -10.35 29.63
N MET A 260 -19.80 -9.58 28.84
CA MET A 260 -19.39 -8.31 28.24
C MET A 260 -18.96 -7.26 29.28
N ASP A 261 -19.80 -6.98 30.26
CA ASP A 261 -19.63 -5.85 31.19
C ASP A 261 -18.38 -6.06 32.05
N GLU A 262 -18.21 -7.27 32.59
CA GLU A 262 -17.04 -7.61 33.39
C GLU A 262 -15.76 -7.64 32.55
N PHE A 263 -15.83 -8.20 31.34
CA PHE A 263 -14.70 -8.24 30.42
C PHE A 263 -14.23 -6.83 30.05
N THR A 264 -15.14 -5.95 29.61
CA THR A 264 -14.79 -4.60 29.17
C THR A 264 -14.21 -3.76 30.29
N CYS A 265 -14.79 -3.85 31.51
CA CYS A 265 -14.25 -3.18 32.68
C CYS A 265 -12.85 -3.70 33.05
N THR A 266 -12.67 -5.01 33.05
CA THR A 266 -11.41 -5.65 33.45
C THR A 266 -10.29 -5.34 32.47
N ILE A 267 -10.54 -5.51 31.16
CA ILE A 267 -9.52 -5.26 30.14
C ILE A 267 -9.16 -3.77 30.03
N TYR A 268 -10.14 -2.86 30.20
CA TYR A 268 -9.87 -1.43 30.18
C TYR A 268 -9.04 -0.98 31.37
N ARG A 269 -9.34 -1.48 32.56
CA ARG A 269 -8.56 -1.15 33.78
C ARG A 269 -7.15 -1.71 33.74
N SER A 270 -7.00 -2.94 33.21
CA SER A 270 -5.69 -3.62 33.14
C SER A 270 -4.82 -3.06 32.02
N TYR A 271 -5.39 -2.74 30.86
CA TYR A 271 -4.64 -2.45 29.64
C TYR A 271 -5.22 -1.27 28.81
N PRO A 272 -5.50 -0.10 29.38
CA PRO A 272 -6.28 0.98 28.74
C PRO A 272 -5.69 1.54 27.45
N LYS A 273 -4.37 1.36 27.23
CA LYS A 273 -3.65 1.89 26.05
C LYS A 273 -3.30 0.84 25.01
N LYS A 274 -3.74 -0.40 25.20
CA LYS A 274 -3.37 -1.50 24.30
C LYS A 274 -4.35 -1.61 23.13
N HIS A 275 -3.80 -1.83 21.94
CA HIS A 275 -4.57 -2.29 20.79
C HIS A 275 -4.81 -3.81 20.89
N MET A 276 -5.69 -4.33 20.04
CA MET A 276 -6.18 -5.70 20.08
C MET A 276 -5.04 -6.75 20.21
N PHE A 277 -4.01 -6.71 19.38
CA PHE A 277 -2.89 -7.66 19.45
C PHE A 277 -2.07 -7.50 20.74
N GLY A 278 -1.74 -6.25 21.12
CA GLY A 278 -0.98 -6.01 22.33
C GLY A 278 -1.73 -6.32 23.62
N ALA A 279 -3.05 -6.31 23.62
CA ALA A 279 -3.88 -6.80 24.71
C ALA A 279 -3.93 -8.34 24.70
N TRP A 280 -4.05 -8.95 23.50
CA TRP A 280 -4.01 -10.41 23.35
C TRP A 280 -2.70 -11.03 23.82
N ASP A 281 -1.55 -10.43 23.53
CA ASP A 281 -0.23 -10.92 23.97
C ASP A 281 -0.13 -11.06 25.49
N LEU A 282 -0.94 -10.30 26.22
CA LEU A 282 -1.02 -10.34 27.69
C LEU A 282 -2.13 -11.30 28.16
N CYS A 283 -3.37 -11.07 27.74
CA CYS A 283 -4.53 -11.87 28.17
C CYS A 283 -4.47 -13.32 27.64
N GLY A 284 -4.00 -13.54 26.43
CA GLY A 284 -3.95 -14.86 25.80
C GLY A 284 -2.91 -15.81 26.40
N ALA A 285 -1.95 -15.28 27.18
CA ALA A 285 -0.98 -16.08 27.92
C ALA A 285 -1.47 -16.51 29.30
N GLU A 286 -2.53 -15.89 29.83
CA GLU A 286 -3.05 -16.11 31.19
C GLU A 286 -4.32 -16.96 31.13
N HIS A 287 -4.30 -18.13 31.79
CA HIS A 287 -5.41 -19.08 31.81
C HIS A 287 -6.70 -18.50 32.43
N GLU A 288 -6.55 -17.58 33.38
CA GLU A 288 -7.66 -16.93 34.10
C GLU A 288 -8.63 -16.21 33.17
N TRP A 289 -8.15 -15.62 32.06
CA TRP A 289 -9.01 -14.97 31.06
C TRP A 289 -9.92 -15.97 30.33
N PHE A 290 -9.41 -17.18 30.07
CA PHE A 290 -10.19 -18.24 29.40
C PHE A 290 -11.20 -18.87 30.35
N GLU A 291 -10.91 -18.92 31.66
CA GLU A 291 -11.87 -19.40 32.67
C GLU A 291 -12.96 -18.34 32.95
N GLY A 292 -12.59 -17.07 33.06
CA GLY A 292 -13.53 -15.99 33.35
C GLY A 292 -14.41 -15.59 32.15
N PHE A 293 -13.87 -15.61 30.92
CA PHE A 293 -14.51 -15.10 29.71
C PHE A 293 -14.40 -16.08 28.53
N PRO A 294 -14.85 -17.35 28.66
CA PRO A 294 -14.60 -18.38 27.67
C PRO A 294 -15.17 -18.06 26.28
N CYS A 295 -16.34 -17.45 26.20
CA CYS A 295 -17.00 -17.15 24.93
C CYS A 295 -16.36 -15.93 24.26
N LEU A 296 -16.00 -14.89 25.00
CA LEU A 296 -15.33 -13.72 24.43
C LEU A 296 -13.89 -14.02 24.02
N MET A 297 -13.16 -14.84 24.80
CA MET A 297 -11.82 -15.28 24.41
C MET A 297 -11.86 -16.16 23.14
N GLN A 298 -12.86 -17.04 23.01
CA GLN A 298 -13.07 -17.80 21.77
C GLN A 298 -13.38 -16.87 20.58
N LEU A 299 -14.25 -15.90 20.76
CA LEU A 299 -14.58 -14.92 19.73
C LEU A 299 -13.33 -14.10 19.33
N TRP A 300 -12.51 -13.73 20.31
CA TRP A 300 -11.26 -13.03 20.07
C TRP A 300 -10.28 -13.86 19.23
N GLN A 301 -10.12 -15.15 19.56
CA GLN A 301 -9.31 -16.09 18.76
C GLN A 301 -9.76 -16.16 17.31
N ILE A 302 -11.09 -16.22 17.07
CA ILE A 302 -11.66 -16.20 15.71
C ILE A 302 -11.25 -14.93 14.96
N ILE A 303 -11.35 -13.76 15.61
CA ILE A 303 -11.00 -12.47 15.01
C ILE A 303 -9.51 -12.41 14.67
N LEU A 304 -8.64 -12.93 15.53
CA LEU A 304 -7.19 -12.93 15.32
C LEU A 304 -6.74 -13.78 14.13
N VAL A 305 -7.48 -14.83 13.78
CA VAL A 305 -7.14 -15.69 12.64
C VAL A 305 -7.73 -15.22 11.32
N ILE A 306 -8.53 -14.14 11.31
CA ILE A 306 -9.06 -13.56 10.06
C ILE A 306 -7.90 -12.97 9.24
N PRO A 307 -7.62 -13.47 8.03
CA PRO A 307 -6.55 -12.94 7.21
C PRO A 307 -6.93 -11.59 6.63
N ALA A 308 -6.39 -10.52 7.18
CA ALA A 308 -6.60 -9.17 6.67
C ALA A 308 -5.90 -8.92 5.32
N SER A 309 -4.88 -9.72 4.99
CA SER A 309 -4.06 -9.55 3.81
C SER A 309 -3.42 -10.86 3.36
N THR A 310 -3.23 -11.01 2.05
CA THR A 310 -2.44 -12.11 1.45
C THR A 310 -0.95 -11.78 1.33
N ALA A 311 -0.50 -10.65 1.85
CA ALA A 311 0.88 -10.17 1.68
C ALA A 311 1.93 -11.14 2.23
N VAL A 312 1.63 -11.84 3.32
CA VAL A 312 2.50 -12.89 3.88
C VAL A 312 2.67 -14.03 2.88
N CYS A 313 1.57 -14.49 2.26
CA CYS A 313 1.60 -15.52 1.23
C CYS A 313 2.38 -15.05 -0.01
N GLU A 314 2.17 -13.82 -0.47
CA GLU A 314 2.89 -13.24 -1.60
C GLU A 314 4.40 -13.15 -1.33
N ARG A 315 4.79 -12.75 -0.12
CA ARG A 315 6.20 -12.78 0.31
C ARG A 315 6.77 -14.20 0.32
N GLY A 316 6.00 -15.17 0.81
CA GLY A 316 6.35 -16.58 0.79
C GLY A 316 6.59 -17.07 -0.64
N PHE A 317 5.66 -16.81 -1.57
CA PHE A 317 5.82 -17.16 -2.99
C PHE A 317 6.99 -16.43 -3.66
N SER A 318 7.23 -15.17 -3.31
CA SER A 318 8.40 -14.44 -3.79
C SER A 318 9.72 -15.04 -3.31
N LYS A 319 9.79 -15.51 -2.06
CA LYS A 319 10.94 -16.24 -1.52
C LYS A 319 11.08 -17.60 -2.20
N LEU A 320 9.98 -18.33 -2.38
CA LEU A 320 9.95 -19.60 -3.10
C LEU A 320 10.54 -19.46 -4.51
N SER A 321 10.11 -18.45 -5.26
CA SER A 321 10.61 -18.21 -6.63
C SER A 321 12.09 -17.84 -6.69
N ARG A 322 12.66 -17.26 -5.62
CA ARG A 322 14.10 -17.00 -5.52
C ARG A 322 14.90 -18.25 -5.20
N ILE A 323 14.34 -19.14 -4.35
CA ILE A 323 14.99 -20.39 -3.96
C ILE A 323 14.90 -21.42 -5.07
N LYS A 324 13.71 -21.58 -5.67
CA LYS A 324 13.44 -22.49 -6.78
C LYS A 324 13.29 -21.68 -8.05
N ASN A 325 14.39 -21.52 -8.77
CA ASN A 325 14.48 -20.90 -10.08
C ASN A 325 14.90 -21.93 -11.13
N ASP A 326 15.11 -21.51 -12.37
CA ASP A 326 15.49 -22.41 -13.48
C ASP A 326 16.81 -23.14 -13.21
N ASP A 327 17.77 -22.48 -12.55
CA ASP A 327 19.08 -23.05 -12.17
C ASP A 327 18.96 -24.07 -11.03
N ARG A 328 17.90 -24.00 -10.21
CA ARG A 328 17.63 -24.85 -9.05
C ARG A 328 16.33 -25.63 -9.17
N SER A 329 15.97 -26.02 -10.39
CA SER A 329 14.73 -26.76 -10.68
C SER A 329 14.67 -28.16 -10.07
N ARG A 330 15.83 -28.78 -9.77
CA ARG A 330 15.95 -30.15 -9.24
C ARG A 330 15.99 -30.26 -7.71
N LEU A 331 15.68 -29.19 -6.96
CA LEU A 331 15.59 -29.26 -5.51
C LEU A 331 14.50 -30.29 -5.08
N SER A 332 14.86 -31.20 -4.17
CA SER A 332 13.88 -32.08 -3.54
C SER A 332 12.90 -31.25 -2.71
N LEU A 333 11.68 -31.78 -2.51
CA LEU A 333 10.67 -31.10 -1.71
C LEU A 333 11.17 -30.85 -0.27
N GLU A 334 11.85 -31.83 0.33
CA GLU A 334 12.43 -31.73 1.66
C GLU A 334 13.48 -30.60 1.76
N THR A 335 14.40 -30.55 0.79
CA THR A 335 15.41 -29.46 0.75
C THR A 335 14.77 -28.10 0.53
N LEU A 336 13.72 -28.02 -0.30
CA LEU A 336 12.99 -26.79 -0.57
C LEU A 336 12.27 -26.31 0.70
N ASP A 337 11.63 -27.23 1.44
CA ASP A 337 10.94 -26.92 2.70
C ASP A 337 11.91 -26.38 3.74
N MET A 338 13.06 -27.03 3.93
CA MET A 338 14.12 -26.54 4.83
C MET A 338 14.60 -25.13 4.44
N LEU A 339 14.86 -24.88 3.16
CA LEU A 339 15.30 -23.57 2.69
C LEU A 339 14.22 -22.50 2.86
N MET A 340 12.96 -22.86 2.64
CA MET A 340 11.83 -21.98 2.90
C MET A 340 11.71 -21.66 4.39
N PHE A 341 11.78 -22.65 5.26
CA PHE A 341 11.75 -22.47 6.70
C PHE A 341 12.87 -21.54 7.16
N LEU A 342 14.11 -21.77 6.76
CA LEU A 342 15.23 -20.89 7.07
C LEU A 342 15.01 -19.46 6.55
N SER A 343 14.52 -19.31 5.31
CA SER A 343 14.26 -18.01 4.74
C SER A 343 13.13 -17.22 5.43
N LEU A 344 12.16 -17.89 6.05
CA LEU A 344 11.00 -17.27 6.68
C LEU A 344 11.22 -17.04 8.18
N SER A 345 11.90 -17.96 8.87
CA SER A 345 11.93 -18.06 10.34
C SER A 345 13.31 -17.84 10.95
N ALA A 346 14.39 -17.87 10.15
CA ALA A 346 15.73 -17.64 10.69
C ALA A 346 15.94 -16.18 11.11
N PRO A 347 16.75 -15.92 12.14
CA PRO A 347 17.15 -14.58 12.51
C PRO A 347 17.76 -13.81 11.34
N HIS A 348 17.45 -12.50 11.25
CA HIS A 348 17.98 -11.67 10.16
C HIS A 348 19.46 -11.32 10.32
N ALA A 349 19.95 -11.30 11.54
CA ALA A 349 21.35 -11.02 11.85
C ALA A 349 22.12 -12.30 12.16
N LEU A 350 23.26 -12.49 11.50
CA LEU A 350 24.09 -13.68 11.65
C LEU A 350 24.64 -13.87 13.09
N ASN A 351 24.76 -12.79 13.87
CA ASN A 351 25.18 -12.81 15.26
C ASN A 351 24.09 -13.32 16.23
N GLU A 352 22.83 -13.41 15.79
CA GLU A 352 21.71 -13.95 16.56
C GLU A 352 21.58 -15.47 16.39
N VAL A 353 22.37 -16.07 15.50
CA VAL A 353 22.35 -17.51 15.22
C VAL A 353 23.28 -18.25 16.19
N ASP A 354 22.76 -19.25 16.88
CA ASP A 354 23.57 -20.16 17.69
C ASP A 354 24.36 -21.14 16.80
N TRP A 355 25.51 -20.66 16.32
CA TRP A 355 26.39 -21.44 15.45
C TRP A 355 26.98 -22.67 16.16
N ASN A 356 27.20 -22.59 17.48
CA ASN A 356 27.75 -23.71 18.24
C ASN A 356 26.73 -24.84 18.38
N GLY A 357 25.50 -24.52 18.73
CA GLY A 357 24.39 -25.48 18.76
C GLY A 357 24.12 -26.13 17.42
N ILE A 358 24.13 -25.36 16.33
CA ILE A 358 23.99 -25.88 14.95
C ILE A 358 25.15 -26.82 14.62
N TYR A 359 26.40 -26.46 14.97
CA TYR A 359 27.58 -27.27 14.71
C TYR A 359 27.52 -28.59 15.49
N ASP A 360 27.12 -28.59 16.76
CA ASP A 360 27.01 -29.78 17.60
C ASP A 360 25.95 -30.76 17.07
N VAL A 361 24.76 -30.26 16.69
CA VAL A 361 23.71 -31.07 16.05
C VAL A 361 24.21 -31.66 14.72
N TRP A 362 24.86 -30.83 13.87
CA TRP A 362 25.43 -31.29 12.60
C TRP A 362 26.51 -32.37 12.79
N LYS A 363 27.35 -32.25 13.80
CA LYS A 363 28.39 -33.22 14.14
C LYS A 363 27.79 -34.55 14.61
N GLN A 364 26.69 -34.51 15.35
CA GLN A 364 26.01 -35.71 15.88
C GLN A 364 25.20 -36.44 14.78
N THR A 365 24.68 -35.71 13.80
CA THR A 365 23.73 -36.26 12.81
C THR A 365 24.41 -37.08 11.71
N LYS A 366 25.71 -36.88 11.44
CA LYS A 366 26.47 -37.67 10.45
C LYS A 366 27.86 -38.00 10.97
N ALA A 367 28.22 -39.32 11.03
CA ALA A 367 29.58 -39.76 11.16
C ALA A 367 30.40 -39.31 9.94
N ARG A 368 31.00 -38.14 10.00
CA ARG A 368 31.89 -37.62 8.95
C ARG A 368 33.33 -37.88 9.32
N LYS A 369 34.10 -38.38 8.37
CA LYS A 369 35.56 -38.43 8.51
C LYS A 369 36.04 -36.99 8.73
N PRO A 370 36.81 -36.72 9.81
CA PRO A 370 37.40 -35.41 10.01
C PRO A 370 38.24 -35.06 8.78
N LEU A 371 38.05 -33.84 8.23
CA LEU A 371 38.95 -33.32 7.22
C LEU A 371 40.37 -33.31 7.82
N PRO A 372 41.37 -33.86 7.12
CA PRO A 372 42.74 -33.75 7.59
C PRO A 372 43.08 -32.27 7.72
N LEU A 373 43.39 -31.82 8.92
CA LEU A 373 43.95 -30.50 9.16
C LEU A 373 45.20 -30.42 8.28
N GLY A 374 45.16 -29.57 7.28
CA GLY A 374 46.28 -29.34 6.37
C GLY A 374 47.52 -28.96 7.18
N LYS A 375 48.64 -29.64 6.87
CA LYS A 375 49.96 -29.29 7.34
C LYS A 375 50.40 -27.96 6.77
#